data_8630a58ceb4473ee50c757d533dccdd6
#
_entry.id   8630a58ceb4473ee50c757d533dccdd6
#
_cell.length_a   1.000
_cell.length_b   1.000
_cell.length_c   1.000
_cell.angle_alpha   90.00
_cell.angle_beta   90.00
_cell.angle_gamma   90.00
#
_symmetry.space_group_name_H-M   'P 1'
#
loop_
_entity.id
_entity.type
_entity.pdbx_description
1 polymer ?
#
loop_
_entity_poly.entity_id
_entity_poly.type
_entity_poly.pdbx_seq_one_letter_code
_entity_poly.pdbx_strand_id
1 'polypeptide(L)'
;RGGGTPATCTSDINAYQSLVQSMYPASNVQLTVQPTMSYGGAIPTANGSNWSSLLNALTQKRAADPSPDVYYYGAFAPSSSFQTFCGGGCVAGLSNVPSSPSNYSQKASIGLVYGGDSQTQQATGQTMAHEVGHGHGREHSPTNYNVPGCSQPSGVDTSYPYANGGIGVWGYDTGGTGPIDPTQYYDIMGYCEYDWISDYTY
;
A
#
# COMPACT_ATOMS: atom_id res chain seq x y z
N ARG A 1 13.85 -10.12 -16.71
CA ARG A 1 12.42 -10.48 -16.60
C ARG A 1 12.28 -11.33 -15.37
N GLY A 2 11.80 -10.77 -14.25
CA GLY A 2 11.38 -11.55 -13.10
C GLY A 2 10.18 -12.41 -13.52
N GLY A 3 10.24 -13.72 -13.25
CA GLY A 3 9.28 -14.69 -13.76
C GLY A 3 7.99 -14.81 -12.94
N GLY A 4 7.60 -13.78 -12.17
CA GLY A 4 6.30 -13.75 -11.51
C GLY A 4 5.20 -13.44 -12.52
N THR A 5 4.05 -14.09 -12.40
CA THR A 5 2.86 -13.70 -13.15
C THR A 5 2.37 -12.39 -12.55
N PRO A 6 2.38 -11.27 -13.28
CA PRO A 6 1.79 -10.03 -12.76
C PRO A 6 0.33 -10.29 -12.38
N ALA A 7 -0.20 -9.57 -11.40
CA ALA A 7 -1.63 -9.52 -11.14
C ALA A 7 -2.34 -8.93 -12.37
N THR A 8 -2.61 -9.76 -13.33
CA THR A 8 -3.30 -9.40 -14.60
C THR A 8 -4.67 -10.07 -14.67
N CYS A 9 -4.98 -10.91 -13.69
CA CYS A 9 -6.29 -11.52 -13.59
C CYS A 9 -7.32 -10.48 -13.13
N THR A 10 -8.44 -10.39 -13.82
CA THR A 10 -9.53 -9.47 -13.44
C THR A 10 -10.00 -9.68 -12.00
N SER A 11 -9.94 -10.92 -11.50
CA SER A 11 -10.27 -11.24 -10.10
C SER A 11 -9.34 -10.57 -9.11
N ASP A 12 -8.03 -10.52 -9.38
CA ASP A 12 -7.05 -9.88 -8.49
C ASP A 12 -7.27 -8.36 -8.46
N ILE A 13 -7.48 -7.74 -9.62
CA ILE A 13 -7.77 -6.31 -9.73
C ILE A 13 -9.04 -5.94 -8.95
N ASN A 14 -10.11 -6.73 -9.10
CA ASN A 14 -11.35 -6.52 -8.37
C ASN A 14 -11.17 -6.67 -6.86
N ALA A 15 -10.37 -7.65 -6.40
CA ALA A 15 -10.07 -7.82 -4.98
C ALA A 15 -9.32 -6.61 -4.42
N TYR A 16 -8.30 -6.10 -5.11
CA TYR A 16 -7.56 -4.89 -4.68
C TYR A 16 -8.47 -3.65 -4.67
N GLN A 17 -9.28 -3.47 -5.70
CA GLN A 17 -10.24 -2.36 -5.76
C GLN A 17 -11.24 -2.42 -4.60
N SER A 18 -11.79 -3.60 -4.31
CA SER A 18 -12.74 -3.78 -3.21
C SER A 18 -12.11 -3.46 -1.85
N LEU A 19 -10.87 -3.90 -1.61
CA LEU A 19 -10.17 -3.63 -0.36
C LEU A 19 -9.90 -2.13 -0.19
N VAL A 20 -9.36 -1.47 -1.20
CA VAL A 20 -9.12 -0.03 -1.16
C VAL A 20 -10.44 0.72 -0.97
N GLN A 21 -11.51 0.31 -1.67
CA GLN A 21 -12.85 0.91 -1.55
C GLN A 21 -13.42 0.78 -0.13
N SER A 22 -13.15 -0.33 0.57
CA SER A 22 -13.66 -0.53 1.94
C SER A 22 -12.94 0.31 2.99
N MET A 23 -11.69 0.70 2.73
CA MET A 23 -10.86 1.46 3.68
C MET A 23 -10.89 2.96 3.45
N TYR A 24 -11.05 3.42 2.21
CA TYR A 24 -10.93 4.84 1.88
C TYR A 24 -12.27 5.57 1.88
N PRO A 25 -12.33 6.86 2.30
CA PRO A 25 -13.55 7.68 2.35
C PRO A 25 -14.02 8.13 0.95
N ALA A 26 -14.07 7.20 0.03
CA ALA A 26 -14.44 7.45 -1.35
C ALA A 26 -15.73 6.69 -1.69
N SER A 27 -16.70 7.39 -2.28
CA SER A 27 -17.94 6.75 -2.73
C SER A 27 -17.70 5.74 -3.85
N ASN A 28 -16.61 5.89 -4.58
CA ASN A 28 -16.18 4.95 -5.61
C ASN A 28 -14.68 5.03 -5.83
N VAL A 29 -14.01 3.88 -5.81
CA VAL A 29 -12.60 3.73 -6.22
C VAL A 29 -12.58 3.03 -7.56
N GLN A 30 -11.95 3.63 -8.55
CA GLN A 30 -11.79 3.03 -9.87
C GLN A 30 -10.33 2.70 -10.14
N LEU A 31 -10.01 1.43 -10.29
CA LEU A 31 -8.71 0.98 -10.77
C LEU A 31 -8.71 0.87 -12.30
N THR A 32 -7.78 1.57 -12.92
CA THR A 32 -7.57 1.48 -14.38
C THR A 32 -6.20 0.89 -14.65
N VAL A 33 -6.16 -0.28 -15.26
CA VAL A 33 -4.91 -0.94 -15.64
C VAL A 33 -4.32 -0.24 -16.86
N GLN A 34 -3.12 0.32 -16.69
CA GLN A 34 -2.37 0.95 -17.77
C GLN A 34 -1.47 -0.07 -18.49
N PRO A 35 -1.05 0.20 -19.74
CA PRO A 35 -0.03 -0.61 -20.39
C PRO A 35 1.24 -0.72 -19.55
N THR A 36 1.87 -1.89 -19.59
CA THR A 36 3.10 -2.19 -18.85
C THR A 36 4.18 -1.14 -19.12
N MET A 37 4.71 -0.56 -18.06
CA MET A 37 5.85 0.35 -18.14
C MET A 37 7.15 -0.47 -18.26
N SER A 38 7.94 -0.16 -19.27
CA SER A 38 9.32 -0.69 -19.36
C SER A 38 10.23 0.06 -18.38
N TYR A 39 10.99 -0.68 -17.59
CA TYR A 39 11.99 -0.15 -16.67
C TYR A 39 13.37 -0.76 -16.98
N GLY A 40 14.34 0.07 -17.30
CA GLY A 40 15.70 -0.34 -17.68
C GLY A 40 16.71 -0.29 -16.53
N GLY A 41 16.28 0.08 -15.32
CA GLY A 41 17.15 0.14 -14.15
C GLY A 41 17.34 -1.22 -13.46
N ALA A 42 18.13 -1.22 -12.40
CA ALA A 42 18.35 -2.42 -11.59
C ALA A 42 17.06 -2.85 -10.86
N ILE A 43 16.84 -4.16 -10.79
CA ILE A 43 15.67 -4.75 -10.14
C ILE A 43 15.69 -4.44 -8.63
N PRO A 44 14.58 -3.99 -8.03
CA PRO A 44 14.46 -3.85 -6.58
C PRO A 44 14.74 -5.15 -5.83
N THR A 45 15.41 -5.04 -4.70
CA THR A 45 15.79 -6.17 -3.87
C THR A 45 15.00 -6.18 -2.55
N ALA A 46 14.93 -7.32 -1.88
CA ALA A 46 14.18 -7.48 -0.62
C ALA A 46 14.63 -6.50 0.48
N ASN A 47 15.92 -6.15 0.52
CA ASN A 47 16.47 -5.21 1.51
C ASN A 47 16.24 -3.72 1.19
N GLY A 48 15.46 -3.39 0.17
CA GLY A 48 15.12 -2.00 -0.20
C GLY A 48 16.01 -1.35 -1.25
N SER A 49 17.10 -2.01 -1.71
CA SER A 49 17.95 -1.43 -2.75
C SER A 49 17.18 -1.30 -4.08
N ASN A 50 17.41 -0.21 -4.80
CA ASN A 50 16.82 0.12 -6.11
C ASN A 50 15.32 0.45 -6.11
N TRP A 51 14.63 0.40 -4.97
CA TRP A 51 13.20 0.77 -4.89
C TRP A 51 12.98 2.24 -5.24
N SER A 52 13.79 3.14 -4.69
CA SER A 52 13.67 4.58 -4.98
C SER A 52 13.87 4.89 -6.47
N SER A 53 14.73 4.14 -7.14
CA SER A 53 14.95 4.33 -8.59
C SER A 53 13.72 3.94 -9.42
N LEU A 54 13.06 2.84 -9.06
CA LEU A 54 11.82 2.42 -9.70
C LEU A 54 10.67 3.39 -9.39
N LEU A 55 10.53 3.82 -8.12
CA LEU A 55 9.53 4.81 -7.71
C LEU A 55 9.72 6.13 -8.48
N ASN A 56 10.97 6.62 -8.61
CA ASN A 56 11.27 7.83 -9.36
C ASN A 56 10.86 7.71 -10.85
N ALA A 57 11.08 6.56 -11.47
CA ALA A 57 10.64 6.33 -12.85
C ALA A 57 9.12 6.40 -12.99
N LEU A 58 8.37 5.85 -12.02
CA LEU A 58 6.91 5.94 -12.00
C LEU A 58 6.44 7.37 -11.69
N THR A 59 7.12 8.07 -10.78
CA THR A 59 6.82 9.46 -10.43
C THR A 59 6.96 10.38 -11.65
N GLN A 60 7.97 10.18 -12.48
CA GLN A 60 8.10 10.93 -13.75
C GLN A 60 6.93 10.65 -14.69
N LYS A 61 6.48 9.39 -14.79
CA LYS A 61 5.28 9.04 -15.57
C LYS A 61 4.03 9.70 -14.99
N ARG A 62 3.88 9.70 -13.65
CA ARG A 62 2.78 10.39 -12.96
C ARG A 62 2.79 11.90 -13.22
N ALA A 63 3.97 12.53 -13.16
CA ALA A 63 4.12 13.96 -13.37
C ALA A 63 3.72 14.42 -14.79
N ALA A 64 3.80 13.52 -15.77
CA ALA A 64 3.36 13.80 -17.13
C ALA A 64 1.83 13.73 -17.32
N ASP A 65 1.08 13.20 -16.35
CA ASP A 65 -0.38 13.18 -16.37
C ASP A 65 -0.92 14.46 -15.69
N PRO A 66 -1.69 15.30 -16.39
CA PRO A 66 -2.21 16.54 -15.83
C PRO A 66 -3.39 16.36 -14.86
N SER A 67 -3.93 15.14 -14.71
CA SER A 67 -5.09 14.86 -13.87
C SER A 67 -4.74 14.94 -12.39
N PRO A 68 -5.29 15.90 -11.59
CA PRO A 68 -4.85 16.12 -10.21
C PRO A 68 -5.28 14.99 -9.25
N ASP A 69 -6.38 14.29 -9.56
CA ASP A 69 -7.03 13.34 -8.66
C ASP A 69 -6.67 11.87 -8.93
N VAL A 70 -5.67 11.62 -9.79
CA VAL A 70 -5.22 10.29 -10.14
C VAL A 70 -4.00 9.91 -9.31
N TYR A 71 -4.02 8.69 -8.76
CA TYR A 71 -2.89 8.06 -8.08
C TYR A 71 -2.29 6.98 -8.97
N TYR A 72 -0.98 6.93 -9.08
CA TYR A 72 -0.29 5.91 -9.84
C TYR A 72 0.28 4.86 -8.89
N TYR A 73 -0.09 3.61 -9.11
CA TYR A 73 0.49 2.48 -8.39
C TYR A 73 1.21 1.55 -9.35
N GLY A 74 2.52 1.40 -9.16
CA GLY A 74 3.37 0.51 -9.96
C GLY A 74 3.45 -0.88 -9.32
N ALA A 75 2.66 -1.80 -9.83
CA ALA A 75 2.66 -3.19 -9.39
C ALA A 75 3.75 -3.98 -10.11
N PHE A 76 4.59 -4.72 -9.38
CA PHE A 76 5.66 -5.52 -9.95
C PHE A 76 5.99 -6.79 -9.15
N ALA A 77 6.51 -7.81 -9.82
CA ALA A 77 6.94 -9.07 -9.22
C ALA A 77 8.41 -9.34 -9.57
N PRO A 78 9.36 -9.09 -8.65
CA PRO A 78 10.79 -9.25 -8.92
C PRO A 78 11.27 -10.71 -8.88
N SER A 79 10.45 -11.62 -8.41
CA SER A 79 10.73 -13.07 -8.32
C SER A 79 9.51 -13.91 -8.71
N SER A 80 9.65 -15.23 -8.66
CA SER A 80 8.56 -16.17 -9.00
C SER A 80 7.43 -16.23 -7.95
N SER A 81 7.71 -15.86 -6.70
CA SER A 81 6.71 -15.84 -5.63
C SER A 81 7.08 -14.84 -4.54
N PHE A 82 6.08 -14.44 -3.74
CA PHE A 82 6.28 -13.62 -2.54
C PHE A 82 7.28 -14.28 -1.58
N GLN A 83 7.12 -15.56 -1.29
CA GLN A 83 8.02 -16.29 -0.39
C GLN A 83 9.47 -16.33 -0.89
N THR A 84 9.69 -16.44 -2.21
CA THR A 84 11.04 -16.40 -2.79
C THR A 84 11.70 -15.03 -2.59
N PHE A 85 10.93 -13.94 -2.62
CA PHE A 85 11.43 -12.60 -2.42
C PHE A 85 11.53 -12.21 -0.94
N CYS A 86 10.50 -12.51 -0.15
CA CYS A 86 10.29 -12.01 1.21
C CYS A 86 10.58 -13.05 2.32
N GLY A 87 11.10 -14.23 2.01
CA GLY A 87 11.24 -15.33 2.97
C GLY A 87 12.05 -15.03 4.25
N GLY A 88 12.77 -13.93 4.30
CA GLY A 88 13.49 -13.41 5.47
C GLY A 88 13.07 -12.00 5.88
N GLY A 89 11.92 -11.53 5.41
CA GLY A 89 11.48 -10.14 5.51
C GLY A 89 11.86 -9.33 4.28
N CYS A 90 11.06 -8.33 3.93
CA CYS A 90 11.32 -7.48 2.76
C CYS A 90 10.65 -6.12 2.87
N VAL A 91 11.10 -5.19 2.03
CA VAL A 91 10.30 -4.04 1.63
C VAL A 91 9.23 -4.53 0.66
N ALA A 92 7.96 -4.30 0.98
CA ALA A 92 6.82 -4.73 0.19
C ALA A 92 6.22 -3.61 -0.68
N GLY A 93 6.41 -2.36 -0.27
CA GLY A 93 5.98 -1.18 -0.99
C GLY A 93 6.88 0.03 -0.71
N LEU A 94 6.71 1.06 -1.50
CA LEU A 94 7.36 2.36 -1.32
C LEU A 94 6.53 3.44 -2.00
N SER A 95 6.36 4.59 -1.34
CA SER A 95 5.62 5.73 -1.86
C SER A 95 6.36 7.04 -1.67
N ASN A 96 5.96 8.04 -2.45
CA ASN A 96 6.18 9.42 -2.06
C ASN A 96 5.15 9.83 -1.00
N VAL A 97 5.51 10.82 -0.16
CA VAL A 97 4.60 11.46 0.80
C VAL A 97 4.47 12.94 0.39
N PRO A 98 3.45 13.29 -0.42
CA PRO A 98 3.25 14.68 -0.82
C PRO A 98 2.96 15.57 0.38
N SER A 99 3.65 16.70 0.50
CA SER A 99 3.44 17.67 1.57
C SER A 99 2.17 18.51 1.38
N SER A 100 1.50 18.40 0.24
CA SER A 100 0.26 19.12 -0.10
C SER A 100 -0.54 18.34 -1.13
N PRO A 101 -1.88 18.35 -1.08
CA PRO A 101 -2.75 17.79 -2.11
C PRO A 101 -2.49 18.36 -3.53
N SER A 102 -1.97 19.58 -3.63
CA SER A 102 -1.60 20.21 -4.90
C SER A 102 -0.33 19.62 -5.52
N ASN A 103 0.47 18.86 -4.77
CA ASN A 103 1.64 18.15 -5.28
C ASN A 103 1.25 16.85 -6.00
N TYR A 104 0.27 16.93 -6.90
CA TYR A 104 -0.28 15.77 -7.59
C TYR A 104 0.76 14.97 -8.38
N SER A 105 1.84 15.59 -8.85
CA SER A 105 2.95 14.91 -9.52
C SER A 105 3.67 13.88 -8.62
N GLN A 106 3.54 13.99 -7.30
CA GLN A 106 4.11 13.08 -6.32
C GLN A 106 3.15 11.94 -5.92
N LYS A 107 1.92 11.89 -6.43
CA LYS A 107 0.94 10.83 -6.14
C LYS A 107 1.31 9.54 -6.88
N ALA A 108 2.44 8.95 -6.50
CA ALA A 108 3.00 7.74 -7.09
C ALA A 108 3.53 6.81 -5.99
N SER A 109 3.19 5.54 -6.11
CA SER A 109 3.57 4.47 -5.19
C SER A 109 3.92 3.22 -5.99
N ILE A 110 4.75 2.35 -5.43
CA ILE A 110 5.08 1.05 -6.01
C ILE A 110 4.92 -0.04 -4.96
N GLY A 111 4.59 -1.24 -5.36
CA GLY A 111 4.52 -2.37 -4.44
C GLY A 111 4.60 -3.72 -5.14
N LEU A 112 4.90 -4.72 -4.33
CA LEU A 112 4.93 -6.10 -4.77
C LEU A 112 3.53 -6.55 -5.16
N VAL A 113 3.43 -7.33 -6.23
CA VAL A 113 2.21 -7.99 -6.62
C VAL A 113 2.50 -9.43 -7.00
N TYR A 114 1.80 -10.34 -6.35
CA TYR A 114 1.81 -11.74 -6.69
C TYR A 114 0.36 -12.21 -6.74
N GLY A 115 -0.04 -12.76 -7.88
CA GLY A 115 -1.35 -13.40 -8.02
C GLY A 115 -1.38 -14.74 -7.29
N GLY A 116 -2.56 -15.24 -7.00
CA GLY A 116 -2.70 -16.56 -6.41
C GLY A 116 -3.89 -16.71 -5.46
N ASP A 117 -3.62 -17.12 -4.23
CA ASP A 117 -4.65 -17.33 -3.22
C ASP A 117 -5.15 -16.03 -2.57
N SER A 118 -6.22 -16.15 -1.80
CA SER A 118 -6.87 -15.01 -1.14
C SER A 118 -5.97 -14.29 -0.14
N GLN A 119 -5.03 -14.98 0.51
CA GLN A 119 -4.10 -14.36 1.46
C GLN A 119 -3.09 -13.47 0.74
N THR A 120 -2.56 -13.94 -0.40
CA THR A 120 -1.65 -13.15 -1.23
C THR A 120 -2.37 -11.92 -1.83
N GLN A 121 -3.63 -12.09 -2.25
CA GLN A 121 -4.46 -10.98 -2.75
C GLN A 121 -4.70 -9.94 -1.65
N GLN A 122 -5.04 -10.38 -0.43
CA GLN A 122 -5.24 -9.49 0.71
C GLN A 122 -3.97 -8.72 1.05
N ALA A 123 -2.84 -9.39 1.21
CA ALA A 123 -1.56 -8.74 1.53
C ALA A 123 -1.15 -7.72 0.46
N THR A 124 -1.34 -8.04 -0.82
CA THR A 124 -1.08 -7.11 -1.93
C THR A 124 -2.02 -5.90 -1.88
N GLY A 125 -3.30 -6.12 -1.61
CA GLY A 125 -4.31 -5.05 -1.51
C GLY A 125 -4.04 -4.13 -0.30
N GLN A 126 -3.65 -4.69 0.84
CA GLN A 126 -3.25 -3.94 2.04
C GLN A 126 -2.00 -3.10 1.77
N THR A 127 -0.97 -3.69 1.13
CA THR A 127 0.21 -2.93 0.70
C THR A 127 -0.19 -1.78 -0.24
N MET A 128 -1.06 -2.02 -1.21
CA MET A 128 -1.56 -0.97 -2.10
C MET A 128 -2.29 0.13 -1.33
N ALA A 129 -3.18 -0.21 -0.41
CA ALA A 129 -3.89 0.76 0.42
C ALA A 129 -2.91 1.59 1.27
N HIS A 130 -1.95 0.95 1.93
CA HIS A 130 -0.90 1.61 2.70
C HIS A 130 -0.11 2.61 1.84
N GLU A 131 0.43 2.19 0.71
CA GLU A 131 1.25 3.03 -0.15
C GLU A 131 0.45 4.18 -0.80
N VAL A 132 -0.81 3.96 -1.12
CA VAL A 132 -1.72 5.03 -1.57
C VAL A 132 -2.01 6.01 -0.43
N GLY A 133 -2.09 5.56 0.82
CA GLY A 133 -2.17 6.40 2.01
C GLY A 133 -1.01 7.40 2.10
N HIS A 134 0.22 6.94 1.86
CA HIS A 134 1.36 7.85 1.70
C HIS A 134 1.14 8.84 0.57
N GLY A 135 0.61 8.40 -0.57
CA GLY A 135 0.23 9.29 -1.68
C GLY A 135 -0.80 10.36 -1.31
N HIS A 136 -1.60 10.16 -0.26
CA HIS A 136 -2.48 11.16 0.36
C HIS A 136 -1.75 12.07 1.37
N GLY A 137 -0.45 11.89 1.58
CA GLY A 137 0.35 12.66 2.53
C GLY A 137 0.34 12.09 3.95
N ARG A 138 -0.09 10.84 4.14
CA ARG A 138 -0.07 10.20 5.46
C ARG A 138 1.31 9.61 5.76
N GLU A 139 1.83 9.91 6.95
CA GLU A 139 3.01 9.27 7.53
C GLU A 139 2.61 7.99 8.26
N HIS A 140 3.57 7.21 8.74
CA HIS A 140 3.27 5.98 9.47
C HIS A 140 2.60 6.23 10.82
N SER A 141 1.66 5.39 11.21
CA SER A 141 1.15 5.32 12.58
C SER A 141 2.17 4.64 13.51
N PRO A 142 2.17 4.95 14.83
CA PRO A 142 3.23 4.54 15.76
C PRO A 142 3.09 3.10 16.25
N THR A 143 3.10 2.12 15.36
CA THR A 143 3.15 0.70 15.74
C THR A 143 4.54 0.32 16.26
N ASN A 144 4.64 -0.73 17.06
CA ASN A 144 5.90 -1.14 17.67
C ASN A 144 5.95 -2.64 17.99
N TYR A 145 7.16 -3.15 18.24
CA TYR A 145 7.43 -4.57 18.53
C TYR A 145 6.84 -5.09 19.85
N ASN A 146 6.33 -4.24 20.75
CA ASN A 146 5.68 -4.70 21.98
C ASN A 146 4.28 -5.23 21.74
N VAL A 147 3.74 -5.03 20.54
CA VAL A 147 2.45 -5.56 20.10
C VAL A 147 2.71 -6.78 19.23
N PRO A 148 2.16 -7.97 19.58
CA PRO A 148 2.28 -9.17 18.75
C PRO A 148 1.76 -8.92 17.33
N GLY A 149 2.51 -9.38 16.32
CA GLY A 149 2.15 -9.18 14.92
C GLY A 149 2.45 -7.79 14.37
N CYS A 150 3.09 -6.91 15.17
CA CYS A 150 3.48 -5.58 14.72
C CYS A 150 5.00 -5.42 14.64
N SER A 151 5.43 -4.48 13.81
CA SER A 151 6.80 -3.96 13.77
C SER A 151 6.80 -2.43 13.80
N GLN A 152 7.99 -1.85 13.96
CA GLN A 152 8.13 -0.40 14.10
C GLN A 152 8.55 0.22 12.77
N PRO A 153 7.72 1.09 12.17
CA PRO A 153 8.10 1.86 10.99
C PRO A 153 9.06 3.02 11.34
N SER A 154 9.74 3.53 10.33
CA SER A 154 10.41 4.84 10.37
C SER A 154 9.44 5.93 9.86
N GLY A 155 9.72 7.21 10.13
CA GLY A 155 8.86 8.30 9.63
C GLY A 155 7.45 8.26 10.20
N VAL A 156 7.37 8.16 11.53
CA VAL A 156 6.13 8.07 12.29
C VAL A 156 5.51 9.46 12.46
N ASP A 157 4.23 9.58 12.24
CA ASP A 157 3.44 10.77 12.59
C ASP A 157 3.37 10.92 14.12
N THR A 158 4.08 11.89 14.64
CA THR A 158 4.13 12.18 16.08
C THR A 158 2.83 12.77 16.63
N SER A 159 1.90 13.16 15.76
CA SER A 159 0.57 13.69 16.10
C SER A 159 -0.49 12.60 16.14
N TYR A 160 -0.14 11.37 15.78
CA TYR A 160 -1.08 10.25 15.78
C TYR A 160 -1.69 10.02 17.19
N PRO A 161 -3.03 10.05 17.34
CA PRO A 161 -3.65 10.18 18.65
C PRO A 161 -3.76 8.87 19.45
N TYR A 162 -3.67 7.71 18.80
CA TYR A 162 -3.95 6.43 19.44
C TYR A 162 -2.66 5.66 19.76
N ALA A 163 -2.63 5.08 20.95
CA ALA A 163 -1.49 4.30 21.40
C ALA A 163 -1.23 3.10 20.49
N ASN A 164 0.03 2.80 20.26
CA ASN A 164 0.50 1.65 19.48
C ASN A 164 -0.03 1.60 18.04
N GLY A 165 -0.49 2.72 17.49
CA GLY A 165 -1.05 2.74 16.14
C GLY A 165 -2.44 2.09 16.03
N GLY A 166 -3.18 1.96 17.12
CA GLY A 166 -4.56 1.43 17.11
C GLY A 166 -5.52 2.32 16.32
N ILE A 167 -6.64 1.77 15.84
CA ILE A 167 -7.62 2.56 15.05
C ILE A 167 -8.49 3.50 15.89
N GLY A 168 -8.50 3.34 17.21
CA GLY A 168 -9.10 4.25 18.18
C GLY A 168 -10.63 4.21 18.28
N VAL A 169 -11.32 4.04 17.18
CA VAL A 169 -12.79 3.97 17.10
C VAL A 169 -13.24 2.73 16.32
N TRP A 170 -14.51 2.34 16.48
CA TRP A 170 -15.10 1.25 15.70
C TRP A 170 -15.05 1.58 14.20
N GLY A 171 -14.44 0.70 13.43
CA GLY A 171 -14.55 0.71 11.98
C GLY A 171 -15.76 -0.07 11.48
N TYR A 172 -16.03 -0.02 10.20
CA TYR A 172 -17.07 -0.83 9.56
C TYR A 172 -16.64 -1.26 8.15
N ASP A 173 -16.50 -2.56 7.96
CA ASP A 173 -16.24 -3.12 6.64
C ASP A 173 -17.56 -3.32 5.88
N THR A 174 -17.77 -2.51 4.87
CA THR A 174 -18.91 -2.63 3.96
C THR A 174 -18.79 -3.81 3.00
N GLY A 175 -17.58 -4.39 2.87
CA GLY A 175 -17.27 -5.51 1.97
C GLY A 175 -17.61 -6.88 2.54
N GLY A 176 -17.93 -7.01 3.87
CA GLY A 176 -18.38 -8.28 4.36
C GLY A 176 -18.14 -8.66 5.82
N THR A 177 -17.12 -8.14 6.50
CA THR A 177 -16.87 -8.53 7.91
C THR A 177 -17.68 -7.73 8.93
N GLY A 178 -18.27 -6.59 8.51
CA GLY A 178 -19.10 -5.76 9.39
C GLY A 178 -18.27 -4.91 10.37
N PRO A 179 -18.68 -4.81 11.66
CA PRO A 179 -17.97 -3.97 12.63
C PRO A 179 -16.54 -4.43 12.89
N ILE A 180 -15.61 -3.49 12.91
CA ILE A 180 -14.18 -3.67 13.18
C ILE A 180 -13.88 -3.15 14.58
N ASP A 181 -13.45 -4.04 15.47
CA ASP A 181 -13.20 -3.72 16.88
C ASP A 181 -11.87 -2.96 17.04
N PRO A 182 -11.86 -1.72 17.57
CA PRO A 182 -10.66 -0.93 17.77
C PRO A 182 -9.66 -1.55 18.75
N THR A 183 -10.03 -2.54 19.53
CA THR A 183 -9.12 -3.24 20.44
C THR A 183 -8.32 -4.34 19.75
N GLN A 184 -8.66 -4.69 18.53
CA GLN A 184 -8.07 -5.78 17.76
C GLN A 184 -7.33 -5.31 16.50
N TYR A 185 -7.60 -4.07 16.06
CA TYR A 185 -7.09 -3.57 14.78
C TYR A 185 -6.22 -2.34 14.94
N TYR A 186 -5.25 -2.24 14.06
CA TYR A 186 -4.26 -1.17 13.98
C TYR A 186 -4.45 -0.38 12.69
N ASP A 187 -3.93 0.84 12.66
CA ASP A 187 -4.08 1.69 11.49
C ASP A 187 -3.30 1.14 10.30
N ILE A 188 -3.91 1.21 9.11
CA ILE A 188 -3.32 0.75 7.85
C ILE A 188 -1.96 1.41 7.54
N MET A 189 -1.70 2.60 8.10
CA MET A 189 -0.39 3.27 7.98
C MET A 189 0.64 2.73 8.97
N GLY A 190 0.33 1.70 9.75
CA GLY A 190 1.23 0.98 10.62
C GLY A 190 1.78 -0.30 10.00
N TYR A 191 2.53 -1.04 10.79
CA TYR A 191 3.12 -2.33 10.40
C TYR A 191 2.62 -3.44 11.32
N CYS A 192 1.33 -3.78 11.20
CA CYS A 192 0.68 -4.85 11.97
C CYS A 192 -0.03 -5.85 11.05
N GLU A 193 -0.34 -7.04 11.58
CA GLU A 193 -1.04 -8.09 10.83
C GLU A 193 -2.55 -7.82 10.67
N TYR A 194 -3.16 -7.16 11.67
CA TYR A 194 -4.58 -6.82 11.67
C TYR A 194 -4.71 -5.31 11.50
N ASP A 195 -4.88 -4.87 10.27
CA ASP A 195 -4.95 -3.46 9.94
C ASP A 195 -6.32 -3.05 9.38
N TRP A 196 -6.70 -1.84 9.70
CA TRP A 196 -7.85 -1.12 9.20
C TRP A 196 -7.54 0.37 9.18
N ILE A 197 -8.40 1.19 8.63
CA ILE A 197 -8.21 2.63 8.65
C ILE A 197 -8.76 3.23 9.95
N SER A 198 -7.98 4.07 10.64
CA SER A 198 -8.45 4.88 11.77
C SER A 198 -9.25 6.09 11.28
N ASP A 199 -10.05 6.70 12.16
CA ASP A 199 -10.70 7.98 11.86
C ASP A 199 -9.72 9.13 11.68
N TYR A 200 -8.51 9.02 12.25
CA TYR A 200 -7.43 9.98 12.06
C TYR A 200 -6.82 9.90 10.64
N THR A 201 -6.63 8.70 10.13
CA THR A 201 -6.09 8.47 8.78
C THR A 201 -7.16 8.68 7.70
N TYR A 202 -8.44 8.38 8.02
CA TYR A 202 -9.62 8.52 7.17
C TYR A 202 -9.90 10.00 6.75
#